data_1ddf6685ba351121d15d0688c08ceae0
#
_entry.id   1ddf6685ba351121d15d0688c08ceae0
#
_cell.length_a   1.000
_cell.length_b   1.000
_cell.length_c   1.000
_cell.angle_alpha   90.00
_cell.angle_beta   90.00
_cell.angle_gamma   90.00
#
_symmetry.space_group_name_H-M   'P 1'
#
loop_
_entity.id
_entity.type
_entity.pdbx_description
1 polymer ?
#
loop_
_entity_poly.entity_id
_entity_poly.type
_entity_poly.pdbx_seq_one_letter_code
_entity_poly.pdbx_strand_id
1 'polypeptide(L)'
;MRVAIADDGALFREGLVMLLRAAGHEVVGSVSDGDKLVALATSEPVDVAILDIRMPPEPDGGLATAERLRALCPSTGLLLLSHYAETHYLMRVLEIGTEGVGYRLKEKVAGVRVLDDTLSRIATGEIVIEPSLAKRLVERPAGGAGPVGALSEREHDVLRLMAEGRTNNAIAKELFVSAKAVEKHIAAIFTKLDLPGDPSVHHRRVLAVLAYLRARRIDG
;
A
#
# COMPACT_ATOMS: atom_id res chain seq x y z
N MET A 1 -22.48 -5.34 -12.72
CA MET A 1 -21.09 -5.65 -13.08
C MET A 1 -20.73 -7.03 -12.57
N ARG A 2 -19.81 -7.70 -13.22
CA ARG A 2 -19.22 -8.98 -12.80
C ARG A 2 -18.00 -8.70 -11.94
N VAL A 3 -18.04 -9.08 -10.67
CA VAL A 3 -17.02 -8.76 -9.67
C VAL A 3 -16.41 -10.04 -9.12
N ALA A 4 -15.08 -10.08 -9.05
CA ALA A 4 -14.33 -11.14 -8.38
C ALA A 4 -13.64 -10.59 -7.13
N ILE A 5 -13.47 -11.41 -6.09
CA ILE A 5 -12.88 -11.01 -4.81
C ILE A 5 -11.76 -11.97 -4.42
N ALA A 6 -10.62 -11.43 -3.97
CA ALA A 6 -9.59 -12.16 -3.24
C ALA A 6 -9.26 -11.47 -1.93
N ASP A 7 -9.44 -12.18 -0.82
CA ASP A 7 -9.18 -11.70 0.54
C ASP A 7 -9.01 -12.92 1.45
N ASP A 8 -8.00 -12.99 2.29
CA ASP A 8 -7.77 -14.13 3.18
C ASP A 8 -8.71 -14.13 4.41
N GLY A 9 -9.23 -12.96 4.80
CA GLY A 9 -10.19 -12.78 5.87
C GLY A 9 -11.60 -13.24 5.51
N ALA A 10 -11.99 -14.46 5.89
CA ALA A 10 -13.28 -15.06 5.51
C ALA A 10 -14.48 -14.16 5.83
N LEU A 11 -14.54 -13.58 7.04
CA LEU A 11 -15.66 -12.74 7.47
C LEU A 11 -15.79 -11.46 6.62
N PHE A 12 -14.67 -10.79 6.34
CA PHE A 12 -14.67 -9.58 5.52
C PHE A 12 -15.07 -9.92 4.08
N ARG A 13 -14.53 -11.00 3.53
CA ARG A 13 -14.84 -11.48 2.19
C ARG A 13 -16.33 -11.81 2.03
N GLU A 14 -16.94 -12.52 2.99
CA GLU A 14 -18.37 -12.79 2.98
C GLU A 14 -19.22 -11.52 3.08
N GLY A 15 -18.79 -10.57 3.93
CA GLY A 15 -19.43 -9.25 4.04
C GLY A 15 -19.41 -8.48 2.70
N LEU A 16 -18.29 -8.49 1.98
CA LEU A 16 -18.20 -7.90 0.64
C LEU A 16 -19.14 -8.57 -0.36
N VAL A 17 -19.24 -9.91 -0.35
CA VAL A 17 -20.18 -10.63 -1.22
C VAL A 17 -21.63 -10.19 -0.96
N MET A 18 -22.02 -10.03 0.30
CA MET A 18 -23.35 -9.56 0.64
C MET A 18 -23.60 -8.11 0.17
N LEU A 19 -22.64 -7.21 0.37
CA LEU A 19 -22.72 -5.82 -0.07
C LEU A 19 -22.82 -5.70 -1.59
N LEU A 20 -22.01 -6.46 -2.32
CA LEU A 20 -22.02 -6.47 -3.79
C LEU A 20 -23.32 -6.97 -4.36
N ARG A 21 -23.87 -8.06 -3.82
CA ARG A 21 -25.19 -8.58 -4.22
C ARG A 21 -26.31 -7.59 -3.90
N ALA A 22 -26.25 -6.93 -2.74
CA ALA A 22 -27.21 -5.88 -2.38
C ALA A 22 -27.15 -4.67 -3.31
N ALA A 23 -25.95 -4.37 -3.88
CA ALA A 23 -25.75 -3.36 -4.92
C ALA A 23 -26.19 -3.81 -6.32
N GLY A 24 -26.61 -5.06 -6.50
CA GLY A 24 -27.02 -5.60 -7.81
C GLY A 24 -25.85 -6.09 -8.66
N HIS A 25 -24.68 -6.33 -8.08
CA HIS A 25 -23.54 -6.89 -8.80
C HIS A 25 -23.58 -8.43 -8.79
N GLU A 26 -23.06 -9.03 -9.86
CA GLU A 26 -22.81 -10.47 -9.95
C GLU A 26 -21.43 -10.76 -9.35
N VAL A 27 -21.36 -11.56 -8.29
CA VAL A 27 -20.08 -12.03 -7.74
C VAL A 27 -19.74 -13.34 -8.43
N VAL A 28 -18.81 -13.29 -9.40
CA VAL A 28 -18.39 -14.43 -10.20
C VAL A 28 -17.43 -15.36 -9.46
N GLY A 29 -16.76 -14.85 -8.43
CA GLY A 29 -15.95 -15.67 -7.54
C GLY A 29 -15.48 -14.93 -6.31
N SER A 30 -15.26 -15.69 -5.23
CA SER A 30 -14.80 -15.21 -3.93
C SER A 30 -13.78 -16.20 -3.39
N VAL A 31 -12.51 -15.82 -3.45
CA VAL A 31 -11.37 -16.71 -3.19
C VAL A 31 -10.49 -16.15 -2.07
N SER A 32 -9.63 -17.01 -1.49
CA SER A 32 -8.77 -16.64 -0.36
C SER A 32 -7.34 -16.31 -0.75
N ASP A 33 -6.98 -16.44 -2.02
CA ASP A 33 -5.61 -16.21 -2.50
C ASP A 33 -5.58 -15.70 -3.95
N GLY A 34 -4.43 -15.12 -4.32
CA GLY A 34 -4.24 -14.47 -5.60
C GLY A 34 -4.19 -15.41 -6.79
N ASP A 35 -3.65 -16.63 -6.65
CA ASP A 35 -3.53 -17.57 -7.76
C ASP A 35 -4.91 -18.03 -8.23
N LYS A 36 -5.82 -18.29 -7.30
CA LYS A 36 -7.21 -18.62 -7.63
C LYS A 36 -7.93 -17.45 -8.30
N LEU A 37 -7.65 -16.19 -7.87
CA LEU A 37 -8.24 -15.03 -8.51
C LEU A 37 -7.75 -14.88 -9.96
N VAL A 38 -6.46 -15.05 -10.21
CA VAL A 38 -5.90 -14.99 -11.56
C VAL A 38 -6.51 -16.07 -12.44
N ALA A 39 -6.58 -17.31 -11.95
CA ALA A 39 -7.21 -18.42 -12.68
C ALA A 39 -8.68 -18.11 -13.03
N LEU A 40 -9.43 -17.56 -12.09
CA LEU A 40 -10.83 -17.17 -12.30
C LEU A 40 -10.93 -16.07 -13.36
N ALA A 41 -10.19 -14.98 -13.23
CA ALA A 41 -10.30 -13.82 -14.13
C ALA A 41 -9.79 -14.11 -15.55
N THR A 42 -8.95 -15.14 -15.73
CA THR A 42 -8.52 -15.61 -17.05
C THR A 42 -9.53 -16.57 -17.70
N SER A 43 -10.38 -17.22 -16.91
CA SER A 43 -11.39 -18.17 -17.41
C SER A 43 -12.77 -17.54 -17.66
N GLU A 44 -13.08 -16.46 -16.96
CA GLU A 44 -14.37 -15.76 -17.04
C GLU A 44 -14.20 -14.24 -17.15
N PRO A 45 -15.12 -13.54 -17.84
CA PRO A 45 -15.11 -12.07 -17.86
C PRO A 45 -15.32 -11.49 -16.47
N VAL A 46 -14.43 -10.61 -16.04
CA VAL A 46 -14.49 -9.87 -14.77
C VAL A 46 -14.38 -8.37 -15.07
N ASP A 47 -15.38 -7.59 -14.68
CA ASP A 47 -15.37 -6.14 -14.86
C ASP A 47 -14.44 -5.48 -13.85
N VAL A 48 -14.51 -5.89 -12.57
CA VAL A 48 -13.65 -5.39 -11.50
C VAL A 48 -13.23 -6.53 -10.57
N ALA A 49 -11.94 -6.60 -10.26
CA ALA A 49 -11.38 -7.49 -9.24
C ALA A 49 -11.08 -6.68 -7.96
N ILE A 50 -11.56 -7.16 -6.82
CA ILE A 50 -11.29 -6.61 -5.50
C ILE A 50 -10.22 -7.49 -4.83
N LEU A 51 -9.12 -6.88 -4.38
CA LEU A 51 -7.98 -7.59 -3.81
C LEU A 51 -7.60 -7.01 -2.44
N ASP A 52 -7.45 -7.87 -1.45
CA ASP A 52 -6.70 -7.48 -0.25
C ASP A 52 -5.22 -7.35 -0.61
N ILE A 53 -4.58 -6.26 -0.19
CA ILE A 53 -3.14 -6.08 -0.40
C ILE A 53 -2.34 -7.15 0.35
N ARG A 54 -2.75 -7.42 1.60
CA ARG A 54 -2.03 -8.34 2.50
C ARG A 54 -2.66 -9.73 2.49
N MET A 55 -2.39 -10.52 1.48
CA MET A 55 -2.82 -11.91 1.43
C MET A 55 -1.67 -12.85 1.02
N PRO A 56 -1.74 -14.15 1.41
CA PRO A 56 -0.72 -15.14 1.03
C PRO A 56 -0.50 -15.25 -0.48
N PRO A 57 0.70 -15.74 -0.92
CA PRO A 57 1.75 -16.33 -0.09
C PRO A 57 2.73 -15.33 0.54
N GLU A 58 2.75 -14.09 0.10
CA GLU A 58 3.65 -13.04 0.59
C GLU A 58 2.88 -11.95 1.33
N PRO A 59 3.55 -11.13 2.17
CA PRO A 59 2.90 -10.02 2.87
C PRO A 59 2.16 -9.04 1.93
N ASP A 60 2.62 -8.92 0.68
CA ASP A 60 2.09 -8.04 -0.37
C ASP A 60 1.50 -8.83 -1.54
N GLY A 61 1.03 -10.05 -1.32
CA GLY A 61 0.54 -10.96 -2.36
C GLY A 61 -0.57 -10.38 -3.24
N GLY A 62 -1.38 -9.47 -2.68
CA GLY A 62 -2.40 -8.75 -3.44
C GLY A 62 -1.85 -7.81 -4.50
N LEU A 63 -0.73 -7.13 -4.23
CA LEU A 63 -0.08 -6.27 -5.22
C LEU A 63 0.52 -7.10 -6.36
N ALA A 64 1.25 -8.17 -6.03
CA ALA A 64 1.79 -9.08 -7.04
C ALA A 64 0.68 -9.71 -7.90
N THR A 65 -0.47 -10.03 -7.28
CA THR A 65 -1.66 -10.52 -7.99
C THR A 65 -2.24 -9.46 -8.93
N ALA A 66 -2.32 -8.21 -8.48
CA ALA A 66 -2.82 -7.09 -9.28
C ALA A 66 -1.92 -6.81 -10.50
N GLU A 67 -0.59 -6.86 -10.32
CA GLU A 67 0.39 -6.76 -11.43
C GLU A 67 0.17 -7.86 -12.47
N ARG A 68 -0.03 -9.11 -12.04
CA ARG A 68 -0.33 -10.25 -12.93
C ARG A 68 -1.67 -10.07 -13.65
N LEU A 69 -2.71 -9.66 -12.94
CA LEU A 69 -4.03 -9.40 -13.53
C LEU A 69 -3.96 -8.28 -14.56
N ARG A 70 -3.25 -7.19 -14.29
CA ARG A 70 -3.07 -6.10 -15.24
C ARG A 70 -2.39 -6.57 -16.53
N ALA A 71 -1.43 -7.48 -16.44
CA ALA A 71 -0.75 -8.06 -17.61
C ALA A 71 -1.63 -9.04 -18.40
N LEU A 72 -2.43 -9.87 -17.72
CA LEU A 72 -3.23 -10.93 -18.35
C LEU A 72 -4.64 -10.47 -18.76
N CYS A 73 -5.23 -9.57 -17.99
CA CYS A 73 -6.61 -9.08 -18.13
C CYS A 73 -6.62 -7.55 -18.08
N PRO A 74 -6.05 -6.84 -19.07
CA PRO A 74 -5.83 -5.38 -19.00
C PRO A 74 -7.11 -4.56 -18.90
N SER A 75 -8.25 -5.10 -19.36
CA SER A 75 -9.56 -4.43 -19.27
C SER A 75 -10.23 -4.58 -17.90
N THR A 76 -9.76 -5.46 -17.04
CA THR A 76 -10.32 -5.65 -15.70
C THR A 76 -9.90 -4.50 -14.79
N GLY A 77 -10.87 -3.81 -14.19
CA GLY A 77 -10.62 -2.82 -13.15
C GLY A 77 -10.07 -3.48 -11.87
N LEU A 78 -9.20 -2.80 -11.14
CA LEU A 78 -8.55 -3.33 -9.94
C LEU A 78 -8.85 -2.44 -8.74
N LEU A 79 -9.53 -2.96 -7.72
CA LEU A 79 -9.70 -2.29 -6.43
C LEU A 79 -8.85 -2.99 -5.35
N LEU A 80 -7.81 -2.31 -4.90
CA LEU A 80 -6.96 -2.81 -3.82
C LEU A 80 -7.45 -2.26 -2.48
N LEU A 81 -7.59 -3.16 -1.52
CA LEU A 81 -8.05 -2.87 -0.17
C LEU A 81 -6.94 -3.08 0.85
N SER A 82 -6.86 -2.22 1.86
CA SER A 82 -5.93 -2.35 2.98
C SER A 82 -6.59 -1.96 4.29
N HIS A 83 -6.11 -2.49 5.40
CA HIS A 83 -6.48 -2.01 6.75
C HIS A 83 -5.83 -0.68 7.11
N TYR A 84 -4.72 -0.34 6.49
CA TYR A 84 -3.92 0.83 6.85
C TYR A 84 -3.65 1.73 5.65
N ALA A 85 -3.67 3.05 5.88
CA ALA A 85 -3.33 4.07 4.90
C ALA A 85 -1.80 4.17 4.73
N GLU A 86 -1.21 3.27 3.96
CA GLU A 86 0.24 3.21 3.75
C GLU A 86 0.63 3.79 2.38
N THR A 87 1.44 4.85 2.38
CA THR A 87 1.80 5.57 1.16
C THR A 87 2.62 4.73 0.17
N HIS A 88 3.44 3.79 0.67
CA HIS A 88 4.23 2.92 -0.20
C HIS A 88 3.35 1.97 -1.03
N TYR A 89 2.23 1.49 -0.49
CA TYR A 89 1.26 0.70 -1.25
C TYR A 89 0.59 1.53 -2.34
N LEU A 90 0.25 2.79 -2.02
CA LEU A 90 -0.32 3.68 -3.03
C LEU A 90 0.62 3.89 -4.21
N MET A 91 1.92 4.09 -3.97
CA MET A 91 2.89 4.24 -5.05
C MET A 91 2.96 2.98 -5.93
N ARG A 92 2.99 1.79 -5.33
CA ARG A 92 2.95 0.54 -6.09
C ARG A 92 1.64 0.36 -6.86
N VAL A 93 0.50 0.75 -6.28
CA VAL A 93 -0.80 0.70 -6.98
C VAL A 93 -0.80 1.59 -8.23
N LEU A 94 -0.20 2.79 -8.15
CA LEU A 94 -0.07 3.69 -9.30
C LEU A 94 0.92 3.17 -10.37
N GLU A 95 1.92 2.37 -9.97
CA GLU A 95 2.82 1.68 -10.90
C GLU A 95 2.13 0.54 -11.66
N ILE A 96 1.12 -0.13 -11.06
CA ILE A 96 0.32 -1.17 -11.71
C ILE A 96 -0.49 -0.60 -12.87
N GLY A 97 -0.92 0.66 -12.77
CA GLY A 97 -1.65 1.33 -13.85
C GLY A 97 -2.23 2.67 -13.41
N THR A 98 -2.44 3.51 -14.42
CA THR A 98 -3.05 4.84 -14.25
C THR A 98 -4.49 4.91 -14.76
N GLU A 99 -5.10 3.76 -15.09
CA GLU A 99 -6.49 3.65 -15.53
C GLU A 99 -7.16 2.44 -14.89
N GLY A 100 -8.39 2.60 -14.46
CA GLY A 100 -9.21 1.53 -13.89
C GLY A 100 -8.56 0.90 -12.65
N VAL A 101 -7.98 1.71 -11.77
CA VAL A 101 -7.36 1.22 -10.54
C VAL A 101 -7.83 2.02 -9.33
N GLY A 102 -8.03 1.36 -8.22
CA GLY A 102 -8.42 1.99 -6.97
C GLY A 102 -7.63 1.48 -5.78
N TYR A 103 -7.45 2.36 -4.80
CA TYR A 103 -6.91 2.04 -3.48
C TYR A 103 -7.79 2.62 -2.39
N ARG A 104 -8.38 1.76 -1.55
CA ARG A 104 -9.28 2.13 -0.47
C ARG A 104 -8.92 1.43 0.83
N LEU A 105 -9.35 2.02 1.94
CA LEU A 105 -9.30 1.34 3.25
C LEU A 105 -10.51 0.41 3.40
N LYS A 106 -10.30 -0.79 3.94
CA LYS A 106 -11.36 -1.78 4.20
C LYS A 106 -12.51 -1.20 5.02
N GLU A 107 -12.22 -0.36 6.01
CA GLU A 107 -13.21 0.31 6.85
C GLU A 107 -14.05 1.37 6.09
N LYS A 108 -13.56 1.87 4.96
CA LYS A 108 -14.24 2.91 4.16
C LYS A 108 -15.13 2.35 3.05
N VAL A 109 -15.06 1.06 2.76
CA VAL A 109 -15.91 0.39 1.76
C VAL A 109 -17.08 -0.38 2.37
N ALA A 110 -17.35 -0.21 3.64
CA ALA A 110 -18.42 -0.91 4.38
C ALA A 110 -19.86 -0.48 4.01
N GLY A 111 -20.03 0.48 3.11
CA GLY A 111 -21.34 0.96 2.68
C GLY A 111 -21.65 0.60 1.23
N VAL A 112 -22.83 0.03 0.96
CA VAL A 112 -23.28 -0.38 -0.39
C VAL A 112 -23.04 0.72 -1.42
N ARG A 113 -23.47 1.96 -1.14
CA ARG A 113 -23.34 3.10 -2.07
C ARG A 113 -21.88 3.49 -2.33
N VAL A 114 -21.03 3.45 -1.31
CA VAL A 114 -19.60 3.81 -1.45
C VAL A 114 -18.88 2.77 -2.26
N LEU A 115 -19.19 1.49 -2.05
CA LEU A 115 -18.62 0.39 -2.81
C LEU A 115 -19.06 0.46 -4.28
N ASP A 116 -20.36 0.63 -4.53
CA ASP A 116 -20.94 0.74 -5.88
C ASP A 116 -20.34 1.91 -6.68
N ASP A 117 -20.28 3.12 -6.09
CA ASP A 117 -19.64 4.30 -6.71
C ASP A 117 -18.16 4.02 -7.04
N THR A 118 -17.43 3.44 -6.09
CA THR A 118 -16.02 3.12 -6.28
C THR A 118 -15.81 2.15 -7.44
N LEU A 119 -16.60 1.08 -7.51
CA LEU A 119 -16.49 0.07 -8.58
C LEU A 119 -16.92 0.63 -9.93
N SER A 120 -17.99 1.41 -9.98
CA SER A 120 -18.48 2.04 -11.21
C SER A 120 -17.42 2.96 -11.84
N ARG A 121 -16.75 3.76 -11.02
CA ARG A 121 -15.68 4.65 -11.46
C ARG A 121 -14.45 3.89 -11.95
N ILE A 122 -14.06 2.83 -11.25
CA ILE A 122 -12.96 1.96 -11.67
C ILE A 122 -13.30 1.26 -12.99
N ALA A 123 -14.51 0.75 -13.15
CA ALA A 123 -14.94 0.08 -14.37
C ALA A 123 -14.97 1.03 -15.60
N THR A 124 -15.13 2.33 -15.38
CA THR A 124 -15.03 3.35 -16.46
C THR A 124 -13.60 3.87 -16.71
N GLY A 125 -12.60 3.28 -16.05
CA GLY A 125 -11.18 3.63 -16.23
C GLY A 125 -10.67 4.70 -15.28
N GLU A 126 -11.48 5.20 -14.33
CA GLU A 126 -11.02 6.22 -13.38
C GLU A 126 -10.04 5.63 -12.36
N ILE A 127 -9.20 6.53 -11.82
CA ILE A 127 -8.39 6.25 -10.63
C ILE A 127 -9.18 6.66 -9.39
N VAL A 128 -9.33 5.73 -8.44
CA VAL A 128 -10.01 6.01 -7.18
C VAL A 128 -9.05 5.82 -6.00
N ILE A 129 -8.59 6.92 -5.42
CA ILE A 129 -7.67 6.90 -4.29
C ILE A 129 -8.40 7.29 -3.01
N GLU A 130 -8.04 6.63 -1.89
CA GLU A 130 -8.51 7.03 -0.56
C GLU A 130 -8.14 8.49 -0.27
N PRO A 131 -9.11 9.38 0.07
CA PRO A 131 -8.86 10.80 0.24
C PRO A 131 -7.78 11.15 1.26
N SER A 132 -7.67 10.37 2.33
CA SER A 132 -6.63 10.53 3.35
C SER A 132 -5.22 10.30 2.80
N LEU A 133 -5.07 9.43 1.81
CA LEU A 133 -3.81 9.16 1.12
C LEU A 133 -3.51 10.20 0.03
N ALA A 134 -4.52 10.62 -0.71
CA ALA A 134 -4.39 11.70 -1.70
C ALA A 134 -3.91 12.99 -1.03
N LYS A 135 -4.47 13.34 0.14
CA LYS A 135 -4.02 14.48 0.93
C LYS A 135 -2.54 14.39 1.32
N ARG A 136 -2.09 13.21 1.79
CA ARG A 136 -0.67 12.98 2.14
C ARG A 136 0.28 13.11 0.95
N LEU A 137 -0.16 12.79 -0.27
CA LEU A 137 0.65 13.00 -1.48
C LEU A 137 0.80 14.48 -1.84
N VAL A 138 -0.28 15.26 -1.70
CA VAL A 138 -0.30 16.70 -2.02
C VAL A 138 0.46 17.51 -0.96
N GLU A 139 0.38 17.12 0.32
CA GLU A 139 1.07 17.76 1.43
C GLU A 139 2.58 17.43 1.48
N ARG A 140 3.10 16.54 0.62
CA ARG A 140 4.54 16.37 0.45
C ARG A 140 5.14 17.62 -0.18
N PRO A 141 6.18 18.22 0.40
CA PRO A 141 6.90 19.31 -0.24
C PRO A 141 7.34 18.87 -1.63
N ALA A 142 7.02 19.62 -2.64
CA ALA A 142 7.50 19.44 -4.00
C ALA A 142 9.01 19.73 -4.01
N GLY A 143 9.82 18.72 -3.77
CA GLY A 143 11.28 18.87 -3.75
C GLY A 143 11.97 17.59 -3.30
N GLY A 144 12.33 16.73 -4.24
CA GLY A 144 13.38 15.73 -4.09
C GLY A 144 13.02 14.44 -3.36
N ALA A 145 13.30 13.33 -4.04
CA ALA A 145 13.64 12.02 -3.48
C ALA A 145 12.73 11.43 -2.37
N GLY A 146 11.46 11.12 -2.67
CA GLY A 146 10.68 10.17 -1.87
C GLY A 146 10.46 10.53 -0.39
N PRO A 147 10.10 9.54 0.46
CA PRO A 147 9.91 9.73 1.92
C PRO A 147 11.15 10.26 2.64
N VAL A 148 12.33 9.97 2.10
CA VAL A 148 13.61 10.44 2.64
C VAL A 148 13.77 11.96 2.49
N GLY A 149 13.20 12.56 1.43
CA GLY A 149 13.19 14.01 1.23
C GLY A 149 12.33 14.80 2.23
N ALA A 150 11.43 14.14 2.98
CA ALA A 150 10.64 14.77 4.05
C ALA A 150 11.37 14.84 5.40
N LEU A 151 12.57 14.27 5.49
CA LEU A 151 13.41 14.31 6.69
C LEU A 151 14.06 15.69 6.84
N SER A 152 14.17 16.17 8.07
CA SER A 152 15.03 17.32 8.37
C SER A 152 16.50 16.95 8.17
N GLU A 153 17.38 17.93 8.01
CA GLU A 153 18.83 17.70 7.91
C GLU A 153 19.35 16.80 9.04
N ARG A 154 18.87 17.04 10.25
CA ARG A 154 19.27 16.26 11.42
C ARG A 154 18.78 14.83 11.40
N GLU A 155 17.55 14.59 10.94
CA GLU A 155 17.01 13.25 10.75
C GLU A 155 17.73 12.52 9.61
N HIS A 156 18.10 13.25 8.56
CA HIS A 156 18.87 12.71 7.46
C HIS A 156 20.28 12.28 7.91
N ASP A 157 20.97 13.08 8.74
CA ASP A 157 22.26 12.71 9.34
C ASP A 157 22.16 11.45 10.19
N VAL A 158 21.12 11.37 11.04
CA VAL A 158 20.87 10.19 11.86
C VAL A 158 20.63 8.95 10.97
N LEU A 159 19.82 9.07 9.94
CA LEU A 159 19.50 7.96 9.02
C LEU A 159 20.73 7.52 8.22
N ARG A 160 21.57 8.43 7.78
CA ARG A 160 22.84 8.15 7.12
C ARG A 160 23.76 7.31 8.03
N LEU A 161 23.95 7.75 9.28
CA LEU A 161 24.78 7.00 10.24
C LEU A 161 24.17 5.65 10.64
N MET A 162 22.83 5.53 10.65
CA MET A 162 22.16 4.23 10.76
C MET A 162 22.50 3.31 9.59
N ALA A 163 22.54 3.84 8.37
CA ALA A 163 22.88 3.08 7.16
C ALA A 163 24.37 2.64 7.15
N GLU A 164 25.24 3.37 7.84
CA GLU A 164 26.63 2.95 8.12
C GLU A 164 26.72 1.86 9.21
N GLY A 165 25.61 1.40 9.77
CA GLY A 165 25.59 0.37 10.80
C GLY A 165 25.90 0.86 12.22
N ARG A 166 25.93 2.15 12.48
CA ARG A 166 26.29 2.71 13.78
C ARG A 166 25.21 2.48 14.84
N THR A 167 25.63 2.27 16.07
CA THR A 167 24.72 2.19 17.24
C THR A 167 24.22 3.59 17.63
N ASN A 168 23.12 3.67 18.40
CA ASN A 168 22.60 4.97 18.89
C ASN A 168 23.63 5.76 19.70
N ASN A 169 24.44 5.09 20.50
CA ASN A 169 25.52 5.74 21.26
C ASN A 169 26.63 6.30 20.35
N ALA A 170 26.99 5.57 19.29
CA ALA A 170 27.97 6.03 18.31
C ALA A 170 27.44 7.23 17.52
N ILE A 171 26.17 7.21 17.11
CA ILE A 171 25.47 8.33 16.47
C ILE A 171 25.40 9.54 17.39
N ALA A 172 25.05 9.35 18.66
CA ALA A 172 24.99 10.42 19.66
C ALA A 172 26.34 11.12 19.82
N LYS A 173 27.43 10.34 19.89
CA LYS A 173 28.80 10.87 19.99
C LYS A 173 29.20 11.64 18.74
N GLU A 174 28.94 11.12 17.56
CA GLU A 174 29.27 11.73 16.26
C GLU A 174 28.52 13.06 16.06
N LEU A 175 27.25 13.10 16.45
CA LEU A 175 26.40 14.26 16.23
C LEU A 175 26.39 15.25 17.43
N PHE A 176 27.18 14.98 18.47
CA PHE A 176 27.27 15.80 19.69
C PHE A 176 25.92 16.02 20.40
N VAL A 177 25.10 14.95 20.49
CA VAL A 177 23.81 14.94 21.16
C VAL A 177 23.69 13.80 22.17
N SER A 178 22.63 13.78 22.98
CA SER A 178 22.35 12.65 23.86
C SER A 178 21.80 11.44 23.11
N ALA A 179 22.01 10.22 23.63
CA ALA A 179 21.42 9.00 23.08
C ALA A 179 19.88 9.09 23.02
N LYS A 180 19.26 9.73 24.04
CA LYS A 180 17.81 9.99 24.08
C LYS A 180 17.33 10.90 22.93
N ALA A 181 18.16 11.89 22.54
CA ALA A 181 17.86 12.74 21.39
C ALA A 181 17.92 11.95 20.08
N VAL A 182 18.88 11.04 19.93
CA VAL A 182 18.97 10.12 18.78
C VAL A 182 17.74 9.23 18.70
N GLU A 183 17.29 8.66 19.80
CA GLU A 183 16.05 7.84 19.85
C GLU A 183 14.83 8.64 19.40
N LYS A 184 14.72 9.91 19.82
CA LYS A 184 13.64 10.80 19.40
C LYS A 184 13.69 11.06 17.88
N HIS A 185 14.87 11.30 17.32
CA HIS A 185 15.03 11.44 15.87
C HIS A 185 14.68 10.15 15.11
N ILE A 186 15.11 8.99 15.62
CA ILE A 186 14.77 7.69 15.02
C ILE A 186 13.26 7.46 15.03
N ALA A 187 12.57 7.79 16.12
CA ALA A 187 11.11 7.67 16.17
C ALA A 187 10.43 8.61 15.15
N ALA A 188 10.92 9.84 15.01
CA ALA A 188 10.44 10.79 14.02
C ALA A 188 10.70 10.31 12.57
N ILE A 189 11.88 9.73 12.30
CA ILE A 189 12.21 9.11 11.02
C ILE A 189 11.22 8.00 10.70
N PHE A 190 10.96 7.07 11.62
CA PHE A 190 10.03 5.97 11.42
C PHE A 190 8.61 6.46 11.11
N THR A 191 8.17 7.53 11.77
CA THR A 191 6.88 8.17 11.52
C THR A 191 6.84 8.83 10.13
N LYS A 192 7.88 9.57 9.75
CA LYS A 192 7.95 10.28 8.46
C LYS A 192 8.12 9.35 7.28
N LEU A 193 8.82 8.24 7.47
CA LEU A 193 8.97 7.18 6.48
C LEU A 193 7.75 6.24 6.42
N ASP A 194 6.76 6.46 7.29
CA ASP A 194 5.53 5.65 7.39
C ASP A 194 5.82 4.14 7.56
N LEU A 195 6.79 3.83 8.43
CA LEU A 195 7.20 2.44 8.63
C LEU A 195 6.24 1.69 9.55
N PRO A 196 5.93 0.40 9.22
CA PRO A 196 4.93 -0.38 9.96
C PRO A 196 5.20 -0.44 11.46
N GLY A 197 4.11 -0.33 12.26
CA GLY A 197 4.17 -0.20 13.72
C GLY A 197 4.48 -1.49 14.49
N ASP A 198 4.36 -2.67 13.88
CA ASP A 198 4.51 -3.95 14.57
C ASP A 198 5.99 -4.39 14.63
N PRO A 199 6.61 -4.35 15.83
CA PRO A 199 8.01 -4.77 16.01
C PRO A 199 8.21 -6.28 15.88
N SER A 200 7.13 -7.09 15.98
CA SER A 200 7.23 -8.55 15.94
C SER A 200 7.46 -9.07 14.53
N VAL A 201 7.11 -8.30 13.52
CA VAL A 201 7.19 -8.71 12.10
C VAL A 201 8.32 -7.99 11.35
N HIS A 202 8.66 -6.75 11.74
CA HIS A 202 9.62 -5.94 10.98
C HIS A 202 10.58 -5.15 11.86
N HIS A 203 11.89 -5.30 11.60
CA HIS A 203 12.91 -4.43 12.17
C HIS A 203 12.87 -3.06 11.51
N ARG A 204 12.11 -2.09 12.06
CA ARG A 204 11.95 -0.73 11.54
C ARG A 204 13.26 -0.04 11.19
N ARG A 205 14.32 -0.30 11.96
CA ARG A 205 15.65 0.24 11.66
C ARG A 205 16.17 -0.23 10.31
N VAL A 206 15.99 -1.52 10.00
CA VAL A 206 16.39 -2.10 8.71
C VAL A 206 15.56 -1.49 7.58
N LEU A 207 14.25 -1.37 7.76
CA LEU A 207 13.38 -0.76 6.75
C LEU A 207 13.73 0.70 6.47
N ALA A 208 14.07 1.49 7.50
CA ALA A 208 14.52 2.87 7.34
C ALA A 208 15.82 2.95 6.52
N VAL A 209 16.78 2.07 6.81
CA VAL A 209 18.05 1.98 6.06
C VAL A 209 17.81 1.58 4.61
N LEU A 210 16.94 0.62 4.36
CA LEU A 210 16.60 0.20 2.99
C LEU A 210 15.92 1.35 2.21
N ALA A 211 15.03 2.11 2.84
CA ALA A 211 14.41 3.28 2.23
C ALA A 211 15.46 4.34 1.84
N TYR A 212 16.43 4.59 2.71
CA TYR A 212 17.54 5.49 2.46
C TYR A 212 18.42 5.04 1.28
N LEU A 213 18.81 3.77 1.25
CA LEU A 213 19.65 3.21 0.20
C LEU A 213 18.94 3.20 -1.17
N ARG A 214 17.63 2.95 -1.19
CA ARG A 214 16.83 3.03 -2.42
C ARG A 214 16.75 4.46 -2.96
N ALA A 215 16.53 5.45 -2.09
CA ALA A 215 16.49 6.85 -2.50
C ALA A 215 17.82 7.28 -3.17
N ARG A 216 18.98 6.88 -2.63
CA ARG A 216 20.30 7.20 -3.20
C ARG A 216 20.60 6.52 -4.55
N ARG A 217 19.96 5.39 -4.86
CA ARG A 217 20.13 4.71 -6.18
C ARG A 217 19.38 5.38 -7.32
N ILE A 218 18.44 6.26 -7.01
CA ILE A 218 17.63 6.98 -8.00
C ILE A 218 18.33 8.29 -8.40
N ASP A 219 19.18 8.83 -7.52
CA ASP A 219 19.88 10.11 -7.72
C ASP A 219 21.31 9.94 -8.32
N GLY A 220 21.75 8.76 -8.67
CA GLY A 220 23.05 8.40 -9.25
C GLY A 220 22.89 7.55 -10.51
#